data_9e1b7a1f1724577e9d7cf299231a3fab
#
_entry.id   9e1b7a1f1724577e9d7cf299231a3fab
#
_cell.length_a   1.000
_cell.length_b   1.000
_cell.length_c   1.000
_cell.angle_alpha   90.00
_cell.angle_beta   90.00
_cell.angle_gamma   90.00
#
_symmetry.space_group_name_H-M   'P 1'
#
loop_
_entity.id
_entity.type
_entity.pdbx_description
1 polymer ?
#
loop_
_entity_poly.entity_id
_entity_poly.type
_entity_poly.pdbx_seq_one_letter_code
_entity_poly.pdbx_strand_id
1 'polypeptide(L)'
;CIRLSYPPYAWKMLKAEYGARAEAIAAAKSGGVCVRFERNEEKYLSKKHINAPFPHMFLFENFARDESFFEGDYTFQSVGSAAICDVVEPCGDLLDACAAPGGKSVLLSKKCGRVTSFELHAHRVELIRQYKERMGVKNVFEEQKDSSAFHPEYAGKFDTVLCDVPCSGFGTVSENPDIKLFRKEEDFRSLKETQAKILSACSKYVKEGGTVYYSTCSLFERENDGIVGEFLAENPDFSAAEIKSPLSNERKKFGLQFLPDAAFGAGFYVAKLKKKQDGNG
;
A
#
# COMPACT_ATOMS: atom_id res chain seq x y z
N CYS A 1 10.66 16.54 -19.11
CA CYS A 1 9.41 16.81 -18.33
C CYS A 1 8.24 17.21 -19.24
N ILE A 2 8.42 18.11 -20.23
CA ILE A 2 7.33 18.59 -21.10
C ILE A 2 6.61 17.43 -21.81
N ARG A 3 7.36 16.54 -22.49
CA ARG A 3 6.80 15.38 -23.21
C ARG A 3 5.96 14.44 -22.35
N LEU A 4 6.28 14.30 -21.07
CA LEU A 4 5.62 13.41 -20.11
C LEU A 4 4.70 14.16 -19.14
N SER A 5 4.58 15.48 -19.27
CA SER A 5 3.77 16.37 -18.45
C SER A 5 4.05 16.25 -16.94
N TYR A 6 5.32 15.99 -16.57
CA TYR A 6 5.75 16.00 -15.17
C TYR A 6 6.09 17.42 -14.72
N PRO A 7 5.68 17.84 -13.51
CA PRO A 7 6.12 19.11 -12.96
C PRO A 7 7.65 19.14 -12.81
N PRO A 8 8.30 20.30 -13.05
CA PRO A 8 9.76 20.37 -13.07
C PRO A 8 10.45 19.83 -11.82
N TYR A 9 9.91 20.09 -10.63
CA TYR A 9 10.46 19.61 -9.37
C TYR A 9 10.43 18.06 -9.30
N ALA A 10 9.28 17.45 -9.61
CA ALA A 10 9.13 15.99 -9.56
C ALA A 10 10.01 15.29 -10.61
N TRP A 11 10.15 15.89 -11.80
CA TRP A 11 11.07 15.37 -12.80
C TRP A 11 12.53 15.45 -12.34
N LYS A 12 12.93 16.55 -11.69
CA LYS A 12 14.28 16.71 -11.13
C LYS A 12 14.57 15.65 -10.07
N MET A 13 13.60 15.41 -9.16
CA MET A 13 13.70 14.38 -8.15
C MET A 13 13.82 12.99 -8.76
N LEU A 14 12.96 12.65 -9.72
CA LEU A 14 12.96 11.36 -10.40
C LEU A 14 14.32 11.12 -11.13
N LYS A 15 14.85 12.14 -11.78
CA LYS A 15 16.18 12.08 -12.43
C LYS A 15 17.30 11.91 -11.41
N ALA A 16 17.23 12.55 -10.26
CA ALA A 16 18.25 12.43 -9.21
C ALA A 16 18.31 11.00 -8.65
N GLU A 17 17.14 10.37 -8.45
CA GLU A 17 17.07 9.04 -7.84
C GLU A 17 17.27 7.88 -8.84
N TYR A 18 16.79 8.03 -10.08
CA TYR A 18 16.76 6.93 -11.05
C TYR A 18 17.61 7.15 -12.32
N GLY A 19 18.28 8.30 -12.45
CA GLY A 19 19.19 8.59 -13.53
C GLY A 19 18.59 8.39 -14.92
N ALA A 20 19.21 7.55 -15.74
CA ALA A 20 18.76 7.24 -17.09
C ALA A 20 17.40 6.49 -17.12
N ARG A 21 17.06 5.74 -16.07
CA ARG A 21 15.80 4.99 -15.99
C ARG A 21 14.57 5.86 -15.70
N ALA A 22 14.76 7.10 -15.22
CA ALA A 22 13.67 8.01 -14.89
C ALA A 22 12.65 8.21 -16.02
N GLU A 23 13.08 8.18 -17.27
CA GLU A 23 12.20 8.34 -18.43
C GLU A 23 11.30 7.10 -18.63
N ALA A 24 11.84 5.90 -18.51
CA ALA A 24 11.07 4.66 -18.59
C ALA A 24 10.04 4.57 -17.47
N ILE A 25 10.43 4.90 -16.23
CA ILE A 25 9.54 4.96 -15.08
C ILE A 25 8.39 5.95 -15.30
N ALA A 26 8.71 7.16 -15.76
CA ALA A 26 7.71 8.22 -15.97
C ALA A 26 6.78 7.96 -17.16
N ALA A 27 7.23 7.21 -18.15
CA ALA A 27 6.45 6.84 -19.33
C ALA A 27 5.67 5.54 -19.18
N ALA A 28 5.91 4.81 -18.09
CA ALA A 28 5.26 3.53 -17.84
C ALA A 28 3.75 3.66 -17.80
N LYS A 29 3.07 2.65 -18.34
CA LYS A 29 1.60 2.54 -18.32
C LYS A 29 1.21 1.28 -17.58
N SER A 30 0.01 1.29 -17.00
CA SER A 30 -0.61 0.05 -16.52
C SER A 30 -0.81 -0.89 -17.70
N GLY A 31 -0.64 -2.18 -17.47
CA GLY A 31 -0.89 -3.21 -18.50
C GLY A 31 -2.38 -3.40 -18.83
N GLY A 32 -3.26 -2.55 -18.30
CA GLY A 32 -4.71 -2.61 -18.44
C GLY A 32 -5.44 -2.39 -17.12
N VAL A 33 -6.73 -2.71 -17.10
CA VAL A 33 -7.57 -2.67 -15.90
C VAL A 33 -7.30 -3.91 -15.06
N CYS A 34 -6.73 -3.73 -13.88
CA CYS A 34 -6.42 -4.85 -12.99
C CYS A 34 -7.65 -5.27 -12.19
N VAL A 35 -8.04 -6.53 -12.34
CA VAL A 35 -9.20 -7.15 -11.70
C VAL A 35 -8.73 -8.31 -10.83
N ARG A 36 -9.18 -8.33 -9.58
CA ARG A 36 -9.00 -9.45 -8.65
C ARG A 36 -10.34 -10.16 -8.46
N PHE A 37 -10.37 -11.43 -8.80
CA PHE A 37 -11.56 -12.27 -8.64
C PHE A 37 -11.59 -12.94 -7.27
N GLU A 38 -12.80 -13.06 -6.74
CA GLU A 38 -13.13 -13.88 -5.58
C GLU A 38 -13.71 -15.22 -5.99
N ARG A 39 -14.43 -15.23 -7.11
CA ARG A 39 -15.08 -16.39 -7.70
C ARG A 39 -15.48 -16.11 -9.16
N ASN A 40 -15.86 -17.14 -9.90
CA ASN A 40 -16.45 -17.06 -11.25
C ASN A 40 -15.53 -16.40 -12.30
N GLU A 41 -14.21 -16.44 -12.11
CA GLU A 41 -13.25 -15.81 -13.03
C GLU A 41 -13.31 -16.40 -14.45
N GLU A 42 -13.68 -17.67 -14.58
CA GLU A 42 -13.79 -18.39 -15.85
C GLU A 42 -14.76 -17.71 -16.84
N LYS A 43 -15.75 -16.97 -16.35
CA LYS A 43 -16.68 -16.17 -17.19
C LYS A 43 -15.96 -15.10 -18.01
N TYR A 44 -14.76 -14.67 -17.57
CA TYR A 44 -14.04 -13.52 -18.12
C TYR A 44 -12.74 -13.88 -18.83
N LEU A 45 -12.19 -15.08 -18.59
CA LEU A 45 -10.88 -15.49 -19.12
C LEU A 45 -10.84 -15.68 -20.65
N SER A 46 -12.00 -15.72 -21.32
CA SER A 46 -12.07 -15.65 -22.79
C SER A 46 -11.70 -14.27 -23.35
N LYS A 47 -11.76 -13.21 -22.52
CA LYS A 47 -11.31 -11.86 -22.91
C LYS A 47 -9.78 -11.81 -22.91
N LYS A 48 -9.19 -10.99 -23.79
CA LYS A 48 -7.76 -10.75 -23.81
C LYS A 48 -7.28 -10.18 -22.48
N HIS A 49 -6.35 -10.85 -21.83
CA HIS A 49 -5.81 -10.48 -20.53
C HIS A 49 -4.32 -10.85 -20.40
N ILE A 50 -3.68 -10.30 -19.35
CA ILE A 50 -2.35 -10.66 -18.89
C ILE A 50 -2.51 -11.16 -17.44
N ASN A 51 -1.86 -12.26 -17.10
CA ASN A 51 -1.84 -12.74 -15.71
C ASN A 51 -0.96 -11.82 -14.85
N ALA A 52 -1.50 -11.33 -13.74
CA ALA A 52 -0.68 -10.72 -12.70
C ALA A 52 0.04 -11.81 -11.88
N PRO A 53 1.14 -11.49 -11.17
CA PRO A 53 1.90 -12.49 -10.42
C PRO A 53 1.21 -12.94 -9.11
N PHE A 54 -0.05 -12.57 -8.89
CA PHE A 54 -0.85 -12.94 -7.72
C PHE A 54 -2.05 -13.79 -8.13
N PRO A 55 -2.50 -14.75 -7.29
CA PRO A 55 -3.64 -15.60 -7.60
C PRO A 55 -4.91 -14.81 -7.92
N HIS A 56 -5.67 -15.28 -8.91
CA HIS A 56 -6.96 -14.71 -9.32
C HIS A 56 -6.90 -13.22 -9.73
N MET A 57 -5.72 -12.73 -10.17
CA MET A 57 -5.54 -11.36 -10.64
C MET A 57 -5.14 -11.30 -12.11
N PHE A 58 -5.85 -10.50 -12.86
CA PHE A 58 -5.66 -10.36 -14.31
C PHE A 58 -5.74 -8.88 -14.72
N LEU A 59 -4.95 -8.51 -15.72
CA LEU A 59 -5.03 -7.20 -16.37
C LEU A 59 -5.73 -7.35 -17.72
N PHE A 60 -6.88 -6.73 -17.84
CA PHE A 60 -7.67 -6.72 -19.07
C PHE A 60 -7.44 -5.41 -19.83
N GLU A 61 -7.41 -5.47 -21.14
CA GLU A 61 -7.29 -4.28 -21.99
C GLU A 61 -8.46 -3.30 -21.71
N ASN A 62 -9.68 -3.86 -21.59
CA ASN A 62 -10.90 -3.16 -21.21
C ASN A 62 -11.73 -4.03 -20.29
N PHE A 63 -12.19 -3.47 -19.19
CA PHE A 63 -13.05 -4.17 -18.23
C PHE A 63 -14.03 -3.17 -17.59
N ALA A 64 -15.32 -3.43 -17.73
CA ALA A 64 -16.39 -2.63 -17.16
C ALA A 64 -17.07 -3.37 -16.00
N ARG A 65 -17.66 -2.62 -15.10
CA ARG A 65 -18.51 -3.17 -14.04
C ARG A 65 -19.77 -3.77 -14.66
N ASP A 66 -20.14 -4.94 -14.15
CA ASP A 66 -21.38 -5.63 -14.46
C ASP A 66 -22.05 -6.12 -13.16
N GLU A 67 -23.08 -6.93 -13.25
CA GLU A 67 -23.82 -7.47 -12.11
C GLU A 67 -22.91 -8.23 -11.12
N SER A 68 -22.00 -9.04 -11.63
CA SER A 68 -21.02 -9.80 -10.82
C SER A 68 -20.13 -8.88 -9.95
N PHE A 69 -19.86 -7.63 -10.37
CA PHE A 69 -19.17 -6.67 -9.51
C PHE A 69 -20.00 -6.33 -8.26
N PHE A 70 -21.29 -6.09 -8.44
CA PHE A 70 -22.17 -5.73 -7.32
C PHE A 70 -22.46 -6.94 -6.40
N GLU A 71 -22.37 -8.15 -6.93
CA GLU A 71 -22.45 -9.41 -6.18
C GLU A 71 -21.14 -9.75 -5.43
N GLY A 72 -20.06 -9.02 -5.68
CA GLY A 72 -18.77 -9.21 -5.03
C GLY A 72 -17.93 -10.34 -5.63
N ASP A 73 -18.20 -10.78 -6.86
CA ASP A 73 -17.41 -11.81 -7.55
C ASP A 73 -16.01 -11.32 -7.87
N TYR A 74 -15.85 -10.03 -8.08
CA TYR A 74 -14.56 -9.40 -8.34
C TYR A 74 -14.48 -7.96 -7.83
N THR A 75 -13.26 -7.45 -7.82
CA THR A 75 -12.97 -6.06 -7.50
C THR A 75 -11.82 -5.52 -8.34
N PHE A 76 -11.73 -4.19 -8.48
CA PHE A 76 -10.57 -3.53 -9.06
C PHE A 76 -9.51 -3.30 -7.98
N GLN A 77 -8.31 -3.78 -8.23
CA GLN A 77 -7.18 -3.60 -7.32
C GLN A 77 -5.88 -3.57 -8.10
N SER A 78 -5.04 -2.54 -7.89
CA SER A 78 -3.75 -2.47 -8.58
C SER A 78 -2.80 -3.59 -8.15
N VAL A 79 -1.92 -4.01 -9.07
CA VAL A 79 -0.91 -5.04 -8.80
C VAL A 79 -0.01 -4.63 -7.63
N GLY A 80 0.35 -3.34 -7.54
CA GLY A 80 1.17 -2.83 -6.43
C GLY A 80 0.46 -2.90 -5.07
N SER A 81 -0.85 -2.59 -5.03
CA SER A 81 -1.65 -2.76 -3.81
C SER A 81 -1.73 -4.22 -3.37
N ALA A 82 -1.84 -5.16 -4.31
CA ALA A 82 -1.81 -6.58 -4.01
C ALA A 82 -0.43 -7.03 -3.52
N ALA A 83 0.67 -6.50 -4.10
CA ALA A 83 2.03 -6.79 -3.67
C ALA A 83 2.27 -6.40 -2.20
N ILE A 84 1.73 -5.26 -1.75
CA ILE A 84 1.80 -4.86 -0.34
C ILE A 84 1.08 -5.89 0.54
N CYS A 85 -0.11 -6.33 0.14
CA CYS A 85 -0.84 -7.35 0.91
C CYS A 85 -0.14 -8.71 0.88
N ASP A 86 0.48 -9.09 -0.24
CA ASP A 86 1.16 -10.37 -0.40
C ASP A 86 2.30 -10.55 0.60
N VAL A 87 3.11 -9.50 0.80
CA VAL A 87 4.27 -9.54 1.72
C VAL A 87 3.89 -9.53 3.19
N VAL A 88 2.67 -9.14 3.56
CA VAL A 88 2.17 -9.23 4.94
C VAL A 88 1.98 -10.70 5.29
N GLU A 89 2.61 -11.16 6.35
CA GLU A 89 2.49 -12.55 6.81
C GLU A 89 1.11 -12.81 7.45
N PRO A 90 0.58 -14.06 7.39
CA PRO A 90 -0.64 -14.42 8.13
C PRO A 90 -0.51 -14.14 9.62
N CYS A 91 -1.59 -13.63 10.23
CA CYS A 91 -1.59 -13.26 11.66
C CYS A 91 -2.99 -13.41 12.28
N GLY A 92 -3.07 -13.31 13.61
CA GLY A 92 -4.34 -13.24 14.34
C GLY A 92 -5.00 -11.88 14.15
N ASP A 93 -4.45 -10.87 14.83
CA ASP A 93 -4.97 -9.50 14.82
C ASP A 93 -4.10 -8.55 13.99
N LEU A 94 -4.70 -7.92 12.97
CA LEU A 94 -4.05 -6.94 12.13
C LEU A 94 -4.72 -5.57 12.27
N LEU A 95 -3.92 -4.51 12.36
CA LEU A 95 -4.36 -3.13 12.16
C LEU A 95 -3.96 -2.65 10.76
N ASP A 96 -4.92 -2.18 9.96
CA ASP A 96 -4.70 -1.38 8.75
C ASP A 96 -4.92 0.09 9.12
N ALA A 97 -3.83 0.84 9.26
CA ALA A 97 -3.85 2.16 9.88
C ALA A 97 -4.40 3.28 8.97
N CYS A 98 -4.45 3.08 7.65
CA CYS A 98 -4.93 4.08 6.68
C CYS A 98 -5.76 3.37 5.59
N ALA A 99 -6.84 2.72 6.00
CA ALA A 99 -7.45 1.62 5.29
C ALA A 99 -8.28 1.99 4.05
N ALA A 100 -8.86 3.20 4.00
CA ALA A 100 -9.80 3.54 2.93
C ALA A 100 -9.17 3.52 1.51
N PRO A 101 -9.91 3.00 0.55
CA PRO A 101 -11.32 2.59 0.58
C PRO A 101 -11.60 1.14 1.04
N GLY A 102 -10.61 0.40 1.59
CA GLY A 102 -10.82 -0.94 2.15
C GLY A 102 -10.23 -2.10 1.34
N GLY A 103 -9.65 -1.82 0.17
CA GLY A 103 -9.16 -2.88 -0.73
C GLY A 103 -8.07 -3.75 -0.12
N LYS A 104 -7.12 -3.17 0.65
CA LYS A 104 -6.08 -3.90 1.36
C LYS A 104 -6.66 -4.66 2.55
N SER A 105 -7.48 -4.01 3.38
CA SER A 105 -8.15 -4.65 4.52
C SER A 105 -8.93 -5.90 4.11
N VAL A 106 -9.72 -5.81 3.04
CA VAL A 106 -10.50 -6.94 2.50
C VAL A 106 -9.58 -8.06 1.97
N LEU A 107 -8.47 -7.73 1.31
CA LEU A 107 -7.54 -8.77 0.85
C LEU A 107 -6.81 -9.43 2.03
N LEU A 108 -6.38 -8.65 3.03
CA LEU A 108 -5.71 -9.13 4.23
C LEU A 108 -6.62 -9.98 5.12
N SER A 109 -7.92 -9.73 5.11
CA SER A 109 -8.90 -10.52 5.88
C SER A 109 -8.91 -12.01 5.52
N LYS A 110 -8.40 -12.37 4.35
CA LYS A 110 -8.30 -13.77 3.91
C LYS A 110 -7.21 -14.56 4.63
N LYS A 111 -6.23 -13.86 5.18
CA LYS A 111 -5.07 -14.50 5.84
C LYS A 111 -4.83 -14.04 7.28
N CYS A 112 -5.65 -13.13 7.78
CA CYS A 112 -5.63 -12.68 9.18
C CYS A 112 -6.95 -13.01 9.86
N GLY A 113 -6.92 -13.32 11.15
CA GLY A 113 -8.10 -13.68 11.92
C GLY A 113 -9.07 -12.51 12.05
N ARG A 114 -8.55 -11.33 12.34
CA ARG A 114 -9.27 -10.06 12.48
C ARG A 114 -8.47 -8.92 11.86
N VAL A 115 -9.15 -8.04 11.12
CA VAL A 115 -8.56 -6.80 10.59
C VAL A 115 -9.33 -5.62 11.18
N THR A 116 -8.64 -4.78 11.96
CA THR A 116 -9.15 -3.48 12.39
C THR A 116 -8.67 -2.43 11.38
N SER A 117 -9.56 -1.60 10.90
CA SER A 117 -9.29 -0.65 9.82
C SER A 117 -9.54 0.77 10.30
N PHE A 118 -8.47 1.56 10.47
CA PHE A 118 -8.57 2.97 10.83
C PHE A 118 -8.67 3.86 9.60
N GLU A 119 -9.51 4.87 9.69
CA GLU A 119 -9.62 5.93 8.68
C GLU A 119 -10.01 7.24 9.37
N LEU A 120 -9.35 8.33 8.98
CA LEU A 120 -9.54 9.65 9.57
C LEU A 120 -10.93 10.24 9.29
N HIS A 121 -11.45 10.06 8.07
CA HIS A 121 -12.64 10.74 7.58
C HIS A 121 -13.88 9.83 7.59
N ALA A 122 -14.96 10.23 8.25
CA ALA A 122 -16.18 9.45 8.39
C ALA A 122 -16.75 8.96 7.03
N HIS A 123 -16.76 9.83 6.00
CA HIS A 123 -17.25 9.43 4.68
C HIS A 123 -16.40 8.34 4.02
N ARG A 124 -15.11 8.25 4.36
CA ARG A 124 -14.22 7.20 3.86
C ARG A 124 -14.32 5.90 4.68
N VAL A 125 -14.66 6.01 5.98
CA VAL A 125 -15.03 4.84 6.80
C VAL A 125 -16.24 4.14 6.18
N GLU A 126 -17.21 4.92 5.69
CA GLU A 126 -18.38 4.36 4.99
C GLU A 126 -18.00 3.62 3.70
N LEU A 127 -16.97 4.07 2.97
CA LEU A 127 -16.45 3.33 1.80
C LEU A 127 -15.88 1.97 2.18
N ILE A 128 -15.18 1.87 3.31
CA ILE A 128 -14.67 0.58 3.82
C ILE A 128 -15.83 -0.35 4.14
N ARG A 129 -16.89 0.15 4.80
CA ARG A 129 -18.09 -0.60 5.15
C ARG A 129 -18.78 -1.16 3.91
N GLN A 130 -19.09 -0.31 2.95
CA GLN A 130 -19.71 -0.71 1.68
C GLN A 130 -18.86 -1.72 0.91
N TYR A 131 -17.53 -1.54 0.92
CA TYR A 131 -16.62 -2.44 0.24
C TYR A 131 -16.62 -3.83 0.87
N LYS A 132 -16.47 -3.95 2.19
CA LYS A 132 -16.48 -5.24 2.89
C LYS A 132 -17.83 -5.95 2.78
N GLU A 133 -18.95 -5.21 2.86
CA GLU A 133 -20.30 -5.76 2.72
C GLU A 133 -20.49 -6.34 1.32
N ARG A 134 -20.14 -5.58 0.27
CA ARG A 134 -20.22 -6.03 -1.11
C ARG A 134 -19.36 -7.29 -1.34
N MET A 135 -18.19 -7.37 -0.72
CA MET A 135 -17.30 -8.54 -0.84
C MET A 135 -17.65 -9.69 0.13
N GLY A 136 -18.69 -9.55 0.94
CA GLY A 136 -19.14 -10.58 1.90
C GLY A 136 -18.15 -10.83 3.06
N VAL A 137 -17.28 -9.87 3.38
CA VAL A 137 -16.23 -10.01 4.40
C VAL A 137 -16.79 -9.65 5.78
N LYS A 138 -16.56 -10.52 6.79
CA LYS A 138 -17.12 -10.37 8.14
C LYS A 138 -16.08 -10.06 9.23
N ASN A 139 -14.80 -10.27 8.96
CA ASN A 139 -13.72 -10.08 9.94
C ASN A 139 -12.92 -8.79 9.74
N VAL A 140 -13.48 -7.81 9.01
CA VAL A 140 -12.96 -6.44 8.89
C VAL A 140 -13.84 -5.51 9.72
N PHE A 141 -13.23 -4.71 10.60
CA PHE A 141 -13.89 -3.79 11.53
C PHE A 141 -13.34 -2.39 11.32
N GLU A 142 -14.15 -1.52 10.75
CA GLU A 142 -13.77 -0.14 10.47
C GLU A 142 -14.02 0.76 11.66
N GLU A 143 -13.08 1.68 11.92
CA GLU A 143 -13.17 2.68 12.98
C GLU A 143 -12.71 4.04 12.47
N GLN A 144 -13.44 5.11 12.83
CA GLN A 144 -12.97 6.46 12.57
C GLN A 144 -11.92 6.84 13.61
N LYS A 145 -10.65 6.86 13.19
CA LYS A 145 -9.50 7.17 14.04
C LYS A 145 -8.45 7.96 13.27
N ASP A 146 -7.80 8.88 13.95
CA ASP A 146 -6.60 9.55 13.44
C ASP A 146 -5.36 8.71 13.78
N SER A 147 -4.79 8.05 12.80
CA SER A 147 -3.60 7.21 12.97
C SER A 147 -2.33 7.97 13.28
N SER A 148 -2.32 9.30 13.12
CA SER A 148 -1.20 10.15 13.54
C SER A 148 -1.21 10.46 15.05
N ALA A 149 -2.32 10.18 15.73
CA ALA A 149 -2.49 10.32 17.17
C ALA A 149 -2.34 8.97 17.88
N PHE A 150 -1.74 8.98 19.05
CA PHE A 150 -1.64 7.76 19.86
C PHE A 150 -2.96 7.50 20.62
N HIS A 151 -3.50 6.29 20.48
CA HIS A 151 -4.70 5.79 21.15
C HIS A 151 -4.31 4.69 22.15
N PRO A 152 -4.22 5.00 23.47
CA PRO A 152 -3.69 4.07 24.47
C PRO A 152 -4.42 2.72 24.54
N GLU A 153 -5.71 2.74 24.20
CA GLU A 153 -6.55 1.53 24.18
C GLU A 153 -6.10 0.45 23.21
N TYR A 154 -5.21 0.80 22.25
CA TYR A 154 -4.66 -0.16 21.25
C TYR A 154 -3.22 -0.57 21.53
N ALA A 155 -2.57 -0.02 22.54
CA ALA A 155 -1.17 -0.33 22.85
C ALA A 155 -0.94 -1.85 23.00
N GLY A 156 0.00 -2.38 22.21
CA GLY A 156 0.40 -3.79 22.25
C GLY A 156 -0.70 -4.81 21.91
N LYS A 157 -1.72 -4.43 21.12
CA LYS A 157 -2.86 -5.32 20.82
C LYS A 157 -2.73 -6.14 19.55
N PHE A 158 -1.95 -5.68 18.56
CA PHE A 158 -1.93 -6.28 17.25
C PHE A 158 -0.67 -7.14 17.04
N ASP A 159 -0.82 -8.29 16.37
CA ASP A 159 0.30 -9.10 15.91
C ASP A 159 1.03 -8.40 14.77
N THR A 160 0.24 -7.70 13.92
CA THR A 160 0.72 -6.99 12.75
C THR A 160 0.03 -5.64 12.59
N VAL A 161 0.80 -4.62 12.23
CA VAL A 161 0.30 -3.30 11.87
C VAL A 161 0.75 -2.97 10.46
N LEU A 162 -0.18 -2.59 9.59
CA LEU A 162 0.10 -2.05 8.25
C LEU A 162 -0.10 -0.53 8.28
N CYS A 163 0.96 0.21 8.05
CA CYS A 163 0.96 1.65 7.83
C CYS A 163 1.09 1.93 6.33
N ASP A 164 -0.01 1.82 5.56
CA ASP A 164 -0.07 2.23 4.16
C ASP A 164 -0.39 3.73 4.10
N VAL A 165 0.63 4.54 4.32
CA VAL A 165 0.48 5.95 4.68
C VAL A 165 0.13 6.86 3.50
N PRO A 166 -0.57 7.99 3.73
CA PRO A 166 -0.75 9.01 2.71
C PRO A 166 0.60 9.53 2.22
N CYS A 167 0.77 9.61 0.90
CA CYS A 167 2.03 9.97 0.26
C CYS A 167 1.82 10.83 -0.98
N SER A 168 2.90 11.18 -1.67
CA SER A 168 2.84 11.99 -2.89
C SER A 168 2.05 11.33 -4.02
N GLY A 169 2.02 9.99 -4.07
CA GLY A 169 1.28 9.23 -5.08
C GLY A 169 2.02 9.03 -6.41
N PHE A 170 3.24 9.51 -6.57
CA PHE A 170 3.96 9.49 -7.87
C PHE A 170 4.19 8.08 -8.44
N GLY A 171 4.07 7.05 -7.63
CA GLY A 171 4.12 5.65 -8.11
C GLY A 171 2.87 5.20 -8.86
N THR A 172 1.75 5.91 -8.74
CA THR A 172 0.47 5.54 -9.36
C THR A 172 0.01 6.52 -10.45
N VAL A 173 0.92 7.32 -10.97
CA VAL A 173 0.64 8.33 -12.03
C VAL A 173 0.04 7.71 -13.30
N SER A 174 0.37 6.45 -13.61
CA SER A 174 -0.22 5.74 -14.75
C SER A 174 -1.73 5.55 -14.63
N GLU A 175 -2.24 5.42 -13.39
CA GLU A 175 -3.65 5.23 -13.04
C GLU A 175 -4.31 6.56 -12.62
N ASN A 176 -3.52 7.46 -12.00
CA ASN A 176 -3.95 8.73 -11.44
C ASN A 176 -3.13 9.90 -12.01
N PRO A 177 -3.29 10.25 -13.31
CA PRO A 177 -2.46 11.23 -13.98
C PRO A 177 -2.61 12.66 -13.45
N ASP A 178 -3.70 12.95 -12.79
CA ASP A 178 -4.02 14.22 -12.11
C ASP A 178 -3.05 14.54 -10.96
N ILE A 179 -2.37 13.56 -10.37
CA ILE A 179 -1.29 13.75 -9.40
C ILE A 179 -0.25 14.75 -9.92
N LYS A 180 0.08 14.69 -11.20
CA LYS A 180 1.03 15.62 -11.85
C LYS A 180 0.56 17.08 -11.87
N LEU A 181 -0.75 17.32 -11.77
CA LEU A 181 -1.37 18.64 -11.82
C LEU A 181 -1.57 19.25 -10.43
N PHE A 182 -1.95 18.42 -9.45
CA PHE A 182 -2.39 18.90 -8.14
C PHE A 182 -1.32 18.79 -7.06
N ARG A 183 -0.37 17.85 -7.19
CA ARG A 183 0.70 17.72 -6.22
C ARG A 183 1.74 18.81 -6.37
N LYS A 184 2.12 19.47 -5.26
CA LYS A 184 3.10 20.54 -5.22
C LYS A 184 4.36 20.10 -4.45
N GLU A 185 5.47 20.82 -4.65
CA GLU A 185 6.73 20.52 -3.97
C GLU A 185 6.63 20.72 -2.44
N GLU A 186 5.91 21.75 -2.00
CA GLU A 186 5.66 22.02 -0.58
C GLU A 186 4.89 20.93 0.14
N ASP A 187 4.05 20.14 -0.56
CA ASP A 187 3.27 19.04 0.03
C ASP A 187 4.16 17.95 0.65
N PHE A 188 5.36 17.75 0.10
CA PHE A 188 6.27 16.72 0.59
C PHE A 188 6.68 16.92 2.05
N ARG A 189 6.73 18.15 2.53
CA ARG A 189 7.07 18.42 3.92
C ARG A 189 5.96 17.95 4.86
N SER A 190 4.74 18.36 4.60
CA SER A 190 3.57 17.96 5.41
C SER A 190 3.29 16.46 5.33
N LEU A 191 3.50 15.84 4.15
CA LEU A 191 3.39 14.41 3.99
C LEU A 191 4.43 13.66 4.84
N LYS A 192 5.71 14.08 4.79
CA LYS A 192 6.76 13.49 5.60
C LYS A 192 6.45 13.55 7.10
N GLU A 193 5.99 14.70 7.58
CA GLU A 193 5.61 14.89 8.99
C GLU A 193 4.44 13.95 9.37
N THR A 194 3.44 13.82 8.50
CA THR A 194 2.29 12.94 8.71
C THR A 194 2.70 11.46 8.71
N GLN A 195 3.53 11.05 7.76
CA GLN A 195 4.05 9.69 7.64
C GLN A 195 4.83 9.26 8.89
N ALA A 196 5.74 10.13 9.35
CA ALA A 196 6.53 9.89 10.57
C ALA A 196 5.62 9.76 11.81
N LYS A 197 4.62 10.65 11.97
CA LYS A 197 3.66 10.58 13.07
C LYS A 197 2.85 9.29 13.06
N ILE A 198 2.33 8.89 11.90
CA ILE A 198 1.56 7.64 11.76
C ILE A 198 2.42 6.44 12.14
N LEU A 199 3.63 6.33 11.57
CA LEU A 199 4.53 5.22 11.88
C LEU A 199 4.89 5.18 13.37
N SER A 200 5.23 6.31 13.98
CA SER A 200 5.56 6.42 15.41
C SER A 200 4.37 6.09 16.33
N ALA A 201 3.15 6.54 16.01
CA ALA A 201 1.98 6.24 16.81
C ALA A 201 1.58 4.77 16.69
N CYS A 202 1.48 4.27 15.45
CA CYS A 202 0.99 2.93 15.16
C CYS A 202 1.98 1.81 15.54
N SER A 203 3.30 2.09 15.57
CA SER A 203 4.30 1.14 16.04
C SER A 203 4.10 0.74 17.52
N LYS A 204 3.46 1.59 18.32
CA LYS A 204 3.14 1.30 19.73
C LYS A 204 1.97 0.31 19.90
N TYR A 205 1.21 0.08 18.84
CA TYR A 205 0.07 -0.84 18.86
C TYR A 205 0.47 -2.29 18.60
N VAL A 206 1.69 -2.53 18.08
CA VAL A 206 2.17 -3.88 17.84
C VAL A 206 2.66 -4.54 19.13
N LYS A 207 2.33 -5.82 19.29
CA LYS A 207 2.82 -6.68 20.39
C LYS A 207 4.34 -6.82 20.35
N GLU A 208 4.94 -7.18 21.48
CA GLU A 208 6.34 -7.66 21.52
C GLU A 208 6.51 -8.85 20.56
N GLY A 209 7.59 -8.83 19.78
CA GLY A 209 7.83 -9.81 18.72
C GLY A 209 6.89 -9.68 17.50
N GLY A 210 5.98 -8.70 17.48
CA GLY A 210 5.08 -8.44 16.35
C GLY A 210 5.77 -7.70 15.20
N THR A 211 4.99 -7.31 14.20
CA THR A 211 5.53 -6.75 12.94
C THR A 211 4.79 -5.49 12.52
N VAL A 212 5.52 -4.47 12.12
CA VAL A 212 4.98 -3.28 11.44
C VAL A 212 5.41 -3.31 9.97
N TYR A 213 4.45 -3.18 9.07
CA TYR A 213 4.71 -2.92 7.65
C TYR A 213 4.48 -1.44 7.38
N TYR A 214 5.45 -0.79 6.79
CA TYR A 214 5.34 0.58 6.31
C TYR A 214 5.29 0.55 4.78
N SER A 215 4.28 1.18 4.18
CA SER A 215 4.13 1.22 2.72
C SER A 215 3.67 2.58 2.22
N THR A 216 4.06 2.88 0.98
CA THR A 216 3.64 4.06 0.23
C THR A 216 3.41 3.71 -1.25
N CYS A 217 2.66 4.54 -1.95
CA CYS A 217 2.65 4.57 -3.41
C CYS A 217 3.56 5.70 -3.95
N SER A 218 4.70 5.94 -3.30
CA SER A 218 5.71 6.91 -3.71
C SER A 218 6.92 6.25 -4.37
N LEU A 219 7.57 6.99 -5.24
CA LEU A 219 8.85 6.61 -5.86
C LEU A 219 10.05 7.21 -5.12
N PHE A 220 9.84 8.11 -4.18
CA PHE A 220 10.89 8.95 -3.61
C PHE A 220 11.41 8.44 -2.27
N GLU A 221 12.73 8.31 -2.16
CA GLU A 221 13.43 7.85 -0.96
C GLU A 221 13.00 8.62 0.30
N ARG A 222 12.80 9.92 0.18
CA ARG A 222 12.38 10.81 1.28
C ARG A 222 11.06 10.42 1.96
N GLU A 223 10.18 9.69 1.25
CA GLU A 223 8.92 9.15 1.76
C GLU A 223 9.02 7.66 2.10
N ASN A 224 10.10 7.00 1.72
CA ASN A 224 10.32 5.55 1.79
C ASN A 224 11.43 5.23 2.81
N ASP A 225 12.63 4.85 2.35
CA ASP A 225 13.77 4.53 3.23
C ASP A 225 14.15 5.69 4.16
N GLY A 226 13.90 6.94 3.76
CA GLY A 226 14.14 8.11 4.59
C GLY A 226 13.30 8.10 5.87
N ILE A 227 11.98 7.84 5.76
CA ILE A 227 11.08 7.73 6.92
C ILE A 227 11.45 6.52 7.78
N VAL A 228 11.66 5.36 7.15
CA VAL A 228 12.01 4.12 7.86
C VAL A 228 13.34 4.26 8.59
N GLY A 229 14.32 4.89 7.97
CA GLY A 229 15.64 5.11 8.57
C GLY A 229 15.60 6.03 9.80
N GLU A 230 14.85 7.13 9.72
CA GLU A 230 14.62 8.03 10.85
C GLU A 230 13.91 7.30 12.00
N PHE A 231 12.86 6.55 11.69
CA PHE A 231 12.14 5.75 12.68
C PHE A 231 13.03 4.72 13.38
N LEU A 232 13.83 3.95 12.64
CA LEU A 232 14.71 2.93 13.22
C LEU A 232 15.84 3.53 14.07
N ALA A 233 16.29 4.73 13.75
CA ALA A 233 17.29 5.43 14.55
C ALA A 233 16.74 5.86 15.94
N GLU A 234 15.45 6.20 15.99
CA GLU A 234 14.76 6.63 17.21
C GLU A 234 14.15 5.47 18.02
N ASN A 235 13.97 4.29 17.40
CA ASN A 235 13.32 3.14 18.00
C ASN A 235 14.20 1.87 17.90
N PRO A 236 15.20 1.74 18.79
CA PRO A 236 16.19 0.66 18.76
C PRO A 236 15.60 -0.74 19.10
N ASP A 237 14.36 -0.78 19.57
CA ASP A 237 13.56 -1.99 19.75
C ASP A 237 12.99 -2.55 18.43
N PHE A 238 13.10 -1.81 17.33
CA PHE A 238 12.76 -2.28 15.99
C PHE A 238 13.99 -2.58 15.13
N SER A 239 13.83 -3.49 14.19
CA SER A 239 14.81 -3.77 13.14
C SER A 239 14.13 -4.06 11.82
N ALA A 240 14.77 -3.67 10.70
CA ALA A 240 14.28 -4.04 9.38
C ALA A 240 14.46 -5.55 9.14
N ALA A 241 13.46 -6.19 8.56
CA ALA A 241 13.46 -7.60 8.24
C ALA A 241 13.33 -7.85 6.73
N GLU A 242 13.77 -9.01 6.28
CA GLU A 242 13.72 -9.35 4.86
C GLU A 242 12.27 -9.53 4.39
N ILE A 243 12.03 -9.04 3.15
CA ILE A 243 10.79 -9.22 2.40
C ILE A 243 11.11 -9.91 1.08
N LYS A 244 10.21 -10.78 0.63
CA LYS A 244 10.22 -11.38 -0.70
C LYS A 244 8.88 -11.10 -1.39
N SER A 245 8.91 -10.84 -2.69
CA SER A 245 7.71 -10.65 -3.51
C SER A 245 7.92 -11.28 -4.88
N PRO A 246 6.90 -11.89 -5.49
CA PRO A 246 6.95 -12.39 -6.87
C PRO A 246 6.93 -11.25 -7.89
N LEU A 247 6.46 -10.05 -7.49
CA LEU A 247 6.48 -8.87 -8.36
C LEU A 247 7.89 -8.32 -8.48
N SER A 248 8.29 -7.94 -9.71
CA SER A 248 9.58 -7.30 -9.98
C SER A 248 9.81 -6.09 -9.08
N ASN A 249 10.95 -6.06 -8.40
CA ASN A 249 11.27 -5.06 -7.40
C ASN A 249 12.77 -4.78 -7.32
N GLU A 250 13.11 -3.67 -6.69
CA GLU A 250 14.47 -3.31 -6.28
C GLU A 250 14.58 -3.36 -4.76
N ARG A 251 15.61 -4.03 -4.26
CA ARG A 251 15.96 -3.97 -2.84
C ARG A 251 16.53 -2.60 -2.52
N LYS A 252 15.94 -1.93 -1.55
CA LYS A 252 16.44 -0.71 -0.93
C LYS A 252 17.10 -1.04 0.41
N LYS A 253 17.57 -0.03 1.14
CA LYS A 253 18.28 -0.24 2.40
C LYS A 253 17.41 -0.98 3.44
N PHE A 254 16.12 -0.63 3.52
CA PHE A 254 15.21 -1.16 4.52
C PHE A 254 14.01 -1.92 3.95
N GLY A 255 13.73 -1.78 2.64
CA GLY A 255 12.53 -2.35 2.03
C GLY A 255 12.69 -2.75 0.57
N LEU A 256 11.56 -2.94 -0.08
CA LEU A 256 11.44 -3.19 -1.52
C LEU A 256 10.75 -2.01 -2.21
N GLN A 257 11.30 -1.59 -3.34
CA GLN A 257 10.69 -0.61 -4.25
C GLN A 257 10.21 -1.33 -5.51
N PHE A 258 8.92 -1.25 -5.78
CA PHE A 258 8.32 -1.62 -7.05
C PHE A 258 8.32 -0.40 -7.97
N LEU A 259 8.75 -0.58 -9.22
CA LEU A 259 8.87 0.53 -10.16
C LEU A 259 7.90 0.35 -11.34
N PRO A 260 7.22 1.42 -11.78
CA PRO A 260 6.17 1.35 -12.79
C PRO A 260 6.57 0.66 -14.09
N ASP A 261 7.81 0.84 -14.55
CA ASP A 261 8.34 0.27 -15.79
C ASP A 261 8.58 -1.25 -15.74
N ALA A 262 8.56 -1.84 -14.54
CA ALA A 262 8.75 -3.29 -14.32
C ALA A 262 7.62 -3.96 -13.53
N ALA A 263 6.66 -3.18 -13.01
CA ALA A 263 5.60 -3.65 -12.11
C ALA A 263 4.20 -3.22 -12.60
N PHE A 264 3.91 -3.44 -13.88
CA PHE A 264 2.58 -3.18 -14.48
C PHE A 264 2.07 -1.75 -14.24
N GLY A 265 2.94 -0.75 -14.33
CA GLY A 265 2.59 0.65 -14.09
C GLY A 265 2.45 1.04 -12.61
N ALA A 266 2.69 0.12 -11.68
CA ALA A 266 2.51 0.32 -10.25
C ALA A 266 3.85 0.60 -9.54
N GLY A 267 3.99 1.80 -8.98
CA GLY A 267 5.13 2.19 -8.15
C GLY A 267 4.73 2.19 -6.67
N PHE A 268 5.33 1.28 -5.89
CA PHE A 268 5.06 1.13 -4.46
C PHE A 268 6.35 0.85 -3.71
N TYR A 269 6.35 1.18 -2.43
CA TYR A 269 7.40 0.81 -1.50
C TYR A 269 6.81 0.06 -0.31
N VAL A 270 7.56 -0.91 0.23
CA VAL A 270 7.22 -1.58 1.48
C VAL A 270 8.47 -1.94 2.28
N ALA A 271 8.44 -1.67 3.57
CA ALA A 271 9.41 -2.14 4.55
C ALA A 271 8.72 -2.99 5.63
N LYS A 272 9.41 -4.02 6.12
CA LYS A 272 8.98 -4.88 7.23
C LYS A 272 9.85 -4.57 8.43
N LEU A 273 9.24 -4.14 9.53
CA LEU A 273 9.89 -3.77 10.76
C LEU A 273 9.46 -4.74 11.86
N LYS A 274 10.42 -5.45 12.43
CA LYS A 274 10.18 -6.44 13.48
C LYS A 274 10.46 -5.81 14.84
N LYS A 275 9.49 -5.84 15.75
CA LYS A 275 9.69 -5.44 17.14
C LYS A 275 10.42 -6.57 17.87
N LYS A 276 11.43 -6.23 18.67
CA LYS A 276 12.14 -7.19 19.52
C LYS A 276 11.16 -7.79 20.53
N GLN A 277 11.41 -9.01 20.93
CA GLN A 277 10.81 -9.54 22.15
C GLN A 277 11.61 -9.02 23.33
N ASP A 278 10.93 -8.55 24.38
CA ASP A 278 11.60 -8.31 25.63
C ASP A 278 12.22 -9.66 26.08
N GLY A 279 13.53 -9.71 26.09
CA GLY A 279 14.27 -10.85 26.60
C GLY A 279 13.93 -10.97 28.09
N ASN A 280 13.02 -11.87 28.43
CA ASN A 280 13.03 -12.44 29.75
C ASN A 280 14.37 -13.17 29.88
N GLY A 281 15.32 -12.50 30.58
CA GLY A 281 16.58 -13.07 31.01
C GLY A 281 16.39 -14.26 31.95
#